data_88e1a9affabe5499ede516448b73ea95
#
_entry.id   88e1a9affabe5499ede516448b73ea95
#
_cell.length_a   1.000
_cell.length_b   1.000
_cell.length_c   1.000
_cell.angle_alpha   90.00
_cell.angle_beta   90.00
_cell.angle_gamma   90.00
#
_symmetry.space_group_name_H-M   'P 1'
#
loop_
_entity.id
_entity.type
_entity.pdbx_description
1 polymer ?
#
loop_
_entity_poly.entity_id
_entity_poly.type
_entity_poly.pdbx_seq_one_letter_code
_entity_poly.pdbx_strand_id
1 'polypeptide(L)'
;MSAVGVDVGGTFVKAVRLGSGREVVARTRRPTPEAPSEIIDVVEEVAAELGPGLPLGLGLAGLVDHDAGQLVWAPHLPGTSVDFRTPLAERLGVPVVVDNDANMAALAEHRLGAGQGSDHMLMITLGTGIGMGAILGGQIYRGRGHAGEVGHITIDTNGDACACGRKGCWETKVSGTRFGNDARSILGPDARAEDLVQAALEGNEEAREAINDAGEWLAVGLETLVLVFDPDVIVIGGAAAGAGDLLLDPVRRRLSETEGAGHRPLAKVVPSVLGPEAGAVGAAVAALEEAR
;
A
#
# COMPACT_ATOMS: atom_id res chain seq x y z
N MET A 1 20.53 -14.43 -6.24
CA MET A 1 20.58 -13.22 -7.08
C MET A 1 20.09 -12.06 -6.24
N SER A 2 20.63 -10.85 -6.39
CA SER A 2 20.20 -9.63 -5.70
C SER A 2 19.43 -8.73 -6.66
N ALA A 3 18.58 -7.85 -6.14
CA ALA A 3 17.86 -6.85 -6.93
C ALA A 3 17.69 -5.54 -6.16
N VAL A 4 17.43 -4.46 -6.88
CA VAL A 4 17.01 -3.18 -6.33
C VAL A 4 15.51 -3.02 -6.51
N GLY A 5 14.84 -2.59 -5.46
CA GLY A 5 13.44 -2.20 -5.51
C GLY A 5 13.26 -0.76 -5.06
N VAL A 6 12.44 -0.03 -5.79
CA VAL A 6 12.15 1.38 -5.56
C VAL A 6 10.63 1.56 -5.42
N ASP A 7 10.23 2.32 -4.40
CA ASP A 7 8.85 2.74 -4.14
C ASP A 7 8.77 4.26 -4.28
N VAL A 8 8.04 4.74 -5.28
CA VAL A 8 7.85 6.16 -5.59
C VAL A 8 6.51 6.62 -5.07
N GLY A 9 6.51 7.17 -3.87
CA GLY A 9 5.35 7.86 -3.29
C GLY A 9 5.34 9.35 -3.57
N GLY A 10 4.27 10.04 -3.24
CA GLY A 10 4.12 11.48 -3.48
C GLY A 10 5.10 12.38 -2.69
N THR A 11 5.74 11.87 -1.64
CA THR A 11 6.67 12.66 -0.79
C THR A 11 8.09 12.15 -0.87
N PHE A 12 8.27 10.84 -0.96
CA PHE A 12 9.59 10.19 -0.95
C PHE A 12 9.68 9.07 -1.97
N VAL A 13 10.84 8.99 -2.60
CA VAL A 13 11.35 7.81 -3.29
C VAL A 13 12.13 7.00 -2.26
N LYS A 14 11.68 5.80 -1.95
CA LYS A 14 12.33 4.83 -1.05
C LYS A 14 12.93 3.72 -1.87
N ALA A 15 14.13 3.30 -1.56
CA ALA A 15 14.77 2.22 -2.28
C ALA A 15 15.48 1.25 -1.33
N VAL A 16 15.43 -0.04 -1.69
CA VAL A 16 16.13 -1.11 -0.99
C VAL A 16 16.90 -1.99 -1.96
N ARG A 17 18.00 -2.58 -1.46
CA ARG A 17 18.63 -3.72 -2.11
C ARG A 17 18.30 -4.98 -1.33
N LEU A 18 17.74 -5.97 -2.02
CA LEU A 18 17.63 -7.32 -1.49
C LEU A 18 18.88 -8.13 -1.83
N GLY A 19 19.42 -8.81 -0.81
CA GLY A 19 20.47 -9.81 -0.96
C GLY A 19 19.94 -11.13 -1.56
N SER A 20 20.85 -12.07 -1.78
CA SER A 20 20.50 -13.37 -2.36
C SER A 20 19.62 -14.24 -1.46
N GLY A 21 19.61 -14.01 -0.16
CA GLY A 21 18.72 -14.62 0.83
C GLY A 21 17.38 -13.86 0.99
N ARG A 22 17.14 -12.82 0.18
CA ARG A 22 15.97 -11.93 0.22
C ARG A 22 15.88 -11.05 1.46
N GLU A 23 16.98 -10.86 2.17
CA GLU A 23 17.13 -9.88 3.26
C GLU A 23 17.40 -8.47 2.69
N VAL A 24 16.93 -7.43 3.37
CA VAL A 24 17.27 -6.05 3.05
C VAL A 24 18.69 -5.76 3.52
N VAL A 25 19.63 -5.61 2.58
CA VAL A 25 21.07 -5.39 2.87
C VAL A 25 21.49 -3.92 2.76
N ALA A 26 20.72 -3.09 2.06
CA ALA A 26 20.94 -1.64 1.98
C ALA A 26 19.61 -0.93 1.71
N ARG A 27 19.56 0.35 2.10
CA ARG A 27 18.40 1.21 1.89
C ARG A 27 18.81 2.65 1.71
N THR A 28 18.02 3.40 0.94
CA THR A 28 18.18 4.84 0.79
C THR A 28 16.81 5.51 0.57
N ARG A 29 16.76 6.83 0.76
CA ARG A 29 15.52 7.60 0.57
C ARG A 29 15.87 8.98 0.02
N ARG A 30 15.06 9.48 -0.91
CA ARG A 30 15.14 10.82 -1.48
C ARG A 30 13.77 11.49 -1.46
N PRO A 31 13.67 12.82 -1.42
CA PRO A 31 12.43 13.53 -1.71
C PRO A 31 11.95 13.19 -3.13
N THR A 32 10.64 13.09 -3.34
CA THR A 32 10.06 12.92 -4.69
C THR A 32 10.08 14.25 -5.43
N PRO A 33 10.70 14.33 -6.62
CA PRO A 33 10.69 15.52 -7.45
C PRO A 33 9.29 15.85 -8.03
N GLU A 34 9.17 17.10 -8.54
CA GLU A 34 7.92 17.59 -9.12
C GLU A 34 7.77 17.30 -10.62
N ALA A 35 8.82 16.84 -11.31
CA ALA A 35 8.78 16.50 -12.73
C ALA A 35 9.02 15.00 -12.97
N PRO A 36 8.31 14.37 -13.92
CA PRO A 36 8.50 12.93 -14.20
C PRO A 36 9.92 12.58 -14.60
N SER A 37 10.59 13.42 -15.40
CA SER A 37 11.98 13.20 -15.80
C SER A 37 12.95 13.21 -14.61
N GLU A 38 12.73 14.09 -13.66
CA GLU A 38 13.53 14.16 -12.43
C GLU A 38 13.29 12.95 -11.52
N ILE A 39 12.06 12.41 -11.50
CA ILE A 39 11.78 11.15 -10.77
C ILE A 39 12.58 10.01 -11.41
N ILE A 40 12.63 9.92 -12.74
CA ILE A 40 13.44 8.92 -13.47
C ILE A 40 14.92 9.09 -13.10
N ASP A 41 15.44 10.32 -13.06
CA ASP A 41 16.82 10.60 -12.70
C ASP A 41 17.13 10.14 -11.25
N VAL A 42 16.25 10.44 -10.30
CA VAL A 42 16.38 9.98 -8.90
C VAL A 42 16.31 8.46 -8.79
N VAL A 43 15.43 7.79 -9.55
CA VAL A 43 15.36 6.32 -9.57
C VAL A 43 16.66 5.72 -10.11
N GLU A 44 17.22 6.28 -11.18
CA GLU A 44 18.50 5.87 -11.73
C GLU A 44 19.62 6.03 -10.69
N GLU A 45 19.71 7.19 -10.04
CA GLU A 45 20.72 7.49 -9.01
C GLU A 45 20.66 6.48 -7.84
N VAL A 46 19.47 6.23 -7.27
CA VAL A 46 19.34 5.30 -6.14
C VAL A 46 19.58 3.85 -6.56
N ALA A 47 19.23 3.47 -7.79
CA ALA A 47 19.54 2.14 -8.32
C ALA A 47 21.05 1.94 -8.49
N ALA A 48 21.74 2.93 -9.02
CA ALA A 48 23.21 2.91 -9.16
C ALA A 48 23.93 2.91 -7.80
N GLU A 49 23.41 3.65 -6.81
CA GLU A 49 23.96 3.69 -5.44
C GLU A 49 23.82 2.32 -4.76
N LEU A 50 22.65 1.68 -4.87
CA LEU A 50 22.36 0.45 -4.15
C LEU A 50 22.92 -0.81 -4.82
N GLY A 51 23.09 -0.81 -6.15
CA GLY A 51 23.62 -1.97 -6.84
C GLY A 51 23.65 -1.82 -8.35
N PRO A 52 24.74 -1.27 -8.91
CA PRO A 52 24.85 -1.11 -10.36
C PRO A 52 24.78 -2.46 -11.07
N GLY A 53 24.00 -2.52 -12.16
CA GLY A 53 23.81 -3.73 -12.96
C GLY A 53 22.88 -4.79 -12.35
N LEU A 54 22.21 -4.49 -11.23
CA LEU A 54 21.18 -5.36 -10.67
C LEU A 54 19.81 -5.11 -11.34
N PRO A 55 18.94 -6.15 -11.48
CA PRO A 55 17.55 -5.95 -11.90
C PRO A 55 16.83 -4.93 -11.02
N LEU A 56 15.97 -4.11 -11.63
CA LEU A 56 15.23 -3.05 -10.97
C LEU A 56 13.72 -3.33 -10.98
N GLY A 57 13.10 -3.24 -9.80
CA GLY A 57 11.66 -3.16 -9.66
C GLY A 57 11.24 -1.76 -9.22
N LEU A 58 10.09 -1.29 -9.71
CA LEU A 58 9.55 0.03 -9.43
C LEU A 58 8.08 -0.05 -9.05
N GLY A 59 7.73 0.37 -7.83
CA GLY A 59 6.37 0.60 -7.37
C GLY A 59 6.01 2.07 -7.52
N LEU A 60 4.86 2.39 -8.12
CA LEU A 60 4.39 3.76 -8.33
C LEU A 60 3.04 3.96 -7.65
N ALA A 61 2.92 5.03 -6.85
CA ALA A 61 1.66 5.41 -6.20
C ALA A 61 0.68 6.00 -7.22
N GLY A 62 -0.15 5.16 -7.85
CA GLY A 62 -1.14 5.56 -8.86
C GLY A 62 -1.60 4.42 -9.75
N LEU A 63 -2.35 4.75 -10.79
CA LEU A 63 -2.78 3.80 -11.81
C LEU A 63 -1.62 3.47 -12.73
N VAL A 64 -1.26 2.20 -12.80
CA VAL A 64 -0.10 1.72 -13.57
C VAL A 64 -0.54 0.72 -14.63
N ASP A 65 -0.12 0.94 -15.86
CA ASP A 65 -0.11 -0.09 -16.89
C ASP A 65 1.16 -0.92 -16.73
N HIS A 66 1.01 -2.08 -16.10
CA HIS A 66 2.12 -2.99 -15.82
C HIS A 66 2.77 -3.49 -17.11
N ASP A 67 1.98 -3.82 -18.13
CA ASP A 67 2.49 -4.38 -19.39
C ASP A 67 3.29 -3.34 -20.17
N ALA A 68 2.83 -2.10 -20.20
CA ALA A 68 3.54 -0.99 -20.81
C ALA A 68 4.67 -0.42 -19.92
N GLY A 69 4.63 -0.65 -18.61
CA GLY A 69 5.57 -0.03 -17.66
C GLY A 69 5.36 1.46 -17.47
N GLN A 70 4.09 1.90 -17.51
CA GLN A 70 3.71 3.32 -17.52
C GLN A 70 2.87 3.69 -16.31
N LEU A 71 3.13 4.87 -15.75
CA LEU A 71 2.20 5.54 -14.86
C LEU A 71 1.09 6.16 -15.72
N VAL A 72 -0.13 5.64 -15.64
CA VAL A 72 -1.27 6.15 -16.38
C VAL A 72 -1.75 7.46 -15.78
N TRP A 73 -1.93 7.48 -14.45
CA TRP A 73 -2.35 8.66 -13.70
C TRP A 73 -2.07 8.47 -12.20
N ALA A 74 -1.82 9.56 -11.51
CA ALA A 74 -1.70 9.58 -10.05
C ALA A 74 -2.16 10.93 -9.47
N PRO A 75 -2.76 10.94 -8.27
CA PRO A 75 -3.15 12.19 -7.61
C PRO A 75 -1.96 12.97 -7.05
N HIS A 76 -0.83 12.29 -6.75
CA HIS A 76 0.31 12.86 -6.03
C HIS A 76 1.65 12.69 -6.76
N LEU A 77 1.64 12.12 -7.96
CA LEU A 77 2.81 12.08 -8.84
C LEU A 77 2.52 12.89 -10.10
N PRO A 78 3.52 13.58 -10.63
CA PRO A 78 3.35 14.43 -11.82
C PRO A 78 3.21 13.61 -13.09
N GLY A 79 2.46 14.15 -14.05
CA GLY A 79 2.33 13.62 -15.40
C GLY A 79 1.19 12.60 -15.56
N THR A 80 0.89 12.30 -16.81
CA THR A 80 -0.08 11.28 -17.25
C THR A 80 0.52 10.49 -18.39
N SER A 81 0.31 9.18 -18.41
CA SER A 81 0.88 8.25 -19.42
C SER A 81 2.41 8.38 -19.54
N VAL A 82 3.10 8.40 -18.39
CA VAL A 82 4.55 8.52 -18.32
C VAL A 82 5.18 7.12 -18.36
N ASP A 83 6.03 6.89 -19.37
CA ASP A 83 6.83 5.68 -19.46
C ASP A 83 8.02 5.75 -18.49
N PHE A 84 8.06 4.84 -17.52
CA PHE A 84 9.17 4.67 -16.59
C PHE A 84 10.09 3.52 -16.98
N ARG A 85 9.53 2.47 -17.61
CA ARG A 85 10.30 1.26 -17.92
C ARG A 85 11.39 1.50 -18.95
N THR A 86 11.00 2.03 -20.12
CA THR A 86 11.92 2.17 -21.25
C THR A 86 13.15 3.00 -20.92
N PRO A 87 13.02 4.26 -20.44
CA PRO A 87 14.19 5.09 -20.16
C PRO A 87 15.09 4.50 -19.06
N LEU A 88 14.50 3.87 -18.02
CA LEU A 88 15.29 3.23 -16.97
C LEU A 88 16.04 2.00 -17.48
N ALA A 89 15.38 1.16 -18.28
CA ALA A 89 16.02 -0.03 -18.86
C ALA A 89 17.17 0.34 -19.80
N GLU A 90 16.99 1.38 -20.64
CA GLU A 90 18.04 1.88 -21.55
C GLU A 90 19.24 2.46 -20.78
N ARG A 91 18.98 3.30 -19.78
CA ARG A 91 20.03 3.98 -19.01
C ARG A 91 20.83 3.04 -18.11
N LEU A 92 20.13 2.11 -17.43
CA LEU A 92 20.73 1.17 -16.49
C LEU A 92 21.28 -0.10 -17.16
N GLY A 93 20.79 -0.45 -18.37
CA GLY A 93 21.15 -1.68 -19.06
C GLY A 93 20.67 -2.95 -18.34
N VAL A 94 19.58 -2.88 -17.57
CA VAL A 94 19.03 -4.00 -16.79
C VAL A 94 17.53 -4.18 -17.06
N PRO A 95 16.96 -5.36 -16.76
CA PRO A 95 15.50 -5.53 -16.74
C PRO A 95 14.85 -4.61 -15.71
N VAL A 96 13.72 -3.99 -16.09
CA VAL A 96 12.94 -3.11 -15.23
C VAL A 96 11.49 -3.57 -15.19
N VAL A 97 10.98 -3.86 -13.99
CA VAL A 97 9.58 -4.18 -13.72
C VAL A 97 8.91 -2.98 -13.07
N VAL A 98 7.73 -2.60 -13.57
CA VAL A 98 6.95 -1.48 -13.04
C VAL A 98 5.55 -1.98 -12.66
N ASP A 99 5.07 -1.61 -11.47
CA ASP A 99 3.71 -1.93 -11.01
C ASP A 99 3.21 -0.86 -10.01
N ASN A 100 1.96 -1.00 -9.60
CA ASN A 100 1.40 -0.17 -8.55
C ASN A 100 2.06 -0.49 -7.18
N ASP A 101 2.19 0.52 -6.32
CA ASP A 101 2.82 0.44 -5.00
C ASP A 101 2.13 -0.56 -4.04
N ALA A 102 0.78 -0.61 -4.04
CA ALA A 102 0.05 -1.55 -3.22
C ALA A 102 0.18 -3.00 -3.73
N ASN A 103 0.26 -3.22 -5.04
CA ASN A 103 0.59 -4.52 -5.63
C ASN A 103 1.98 -4.98 -5.20
N MET A 104 2.96 -4.08 -5.21
CA MET A 104 4.31 -4.40 -4.75
C MET A 104 4.32 -4.70 -3.24
N ALA A 105 3.61 -3.93 -2.42
CA ALA A 105 3.48 -4.24 -1.00
C ALA A 105 2.82 -5.60 -0.75
N ALA A 106 1.78 -5.94 -1.52
CA ALA A 106 1.13 -7.25 -1.46
C ALA A 106 2.11 -8.37 -1.83
N LEU A 107 2.89 -8.20 -2.88
CA LEU A 107 3.90 -9.19 -3.27
C LEU A 107 4.94 -9.41 -2.16
N ALA A 108 5.41 -8.33 -1.54
CA ALA A 108 6.35 -8.40 -0.42
C ALA A 108 5.80 -9.20 0.75
N GLU A 109 4.62 -8.83 1.23
CA GLU A 109 3.98 -9.49 2.38
C GLU A 109 3.62 -10.95 2.08
N HIS A 110 3.25 -11.26 0.86
CA HIS A 110 2.97 -12.64 0.44
C HIS A 110 4.25 -13.51 0.36
N ARG A 111 5.35 -12.97 -0.15
CA ARG A 111 6.59 -13.74 -0.34
C ARG A 111 7.48 -13.78 0.91
N LEU A 112 7.46 -12.72 1.74
CA LEU A 112 8.43 -12.52 2.81
C LEU A 112 7.82 -12.11 4.14
N GLY A 113 6.53 -11.79 4.17
CA GLY A 113 5.87 -11.19 5.32
C GLY A 113 4.71 -12.00 5.88
N ALA A 114 3.68 -11.29 6.34
CA ALA A 114 2.53 -11.83 7.07
C ALA A 114 1.60 -12.72 6.23
N GLY A 115 1.71 -12.68 4.90
CA GLY A 115 0.92 -13.48 3.96
C GLY A 115 1.60 -14.77 3.49
N GLN A 116 2.76 -15.13 4.04
CA GLN A 116 3.46 -16.35 3.62
C GLN A 116 2.61 -17.62 3.80
N GLY A 117 2.57 -18.45 2.78
CA GLY A 117 1.85 -19.73 2.79
C GLY A 117 0.35 -19.63 2.49
N SER A 118 -0.19 -18.44 2.20
CA SER A 118 -1.57 -18.26 1.73
C SER A 118 -1.64 -18.34 0.20
N ASP A 119 -2.72 -18.90 -0.33
CA ASP A 119 -2.99 -18.84 -1.77
C ASP A 119 -3.76 -17.57 -2.15
N HIS A 120 -4.61 -17.07 -1.24
CA HIS A 120 -5.42 -15.88 -1.45
C HIS A 120 -5.17 -14.86 -0.33
N MET A 121 -4.59 -13.74 -0.66
CA MET A 121 -4.26 -12.66 0.28
C MET A 121 -4.70 -11.31 -0.26
N LEU A 122 -5.26 -10.48 0.62
CA LEU A 122 -5.44 -9.08 0.35
C LEU A 122 -4.47 -8.26 1.21
N MET A 123 -3.76 -7.34 0.59
CA MET A 123 -2.98 -6.31 1.28
C MET A 123 -3.75 -4.99 1.21
N ILE A 124 -4.09 -4.42 2.36
CA ILE A 124 -4.72 -3.10 2.45
C ILE A 124 -3.68 -2.13 2.99
N THR A 125 -3.41 -1.08 2.22
CA THR A 125 -2.49 -0.02 2.63
C THR A 125 -3.27 1.21 3.06
N LEU A 126 -3.15 1.58 4.35
CA LEU A 126 -3.77 2.77 4.94
C LEU A 126 -2.75 3.91 4.97
N GLY A 127 -2.55 4.52 3.81
CA GLY A 127 -1.69 5.69 3.58
C GLY A 127 -2.49 6.98 3.53
N THR A 128 -2.16 7.90 2.62
CA THR A 128 -2.96 9.10 2.33
C THR A 128 -4.40 8.74 2.00
N GLY A 129 -4.61 7.69 1.20
CA GLY A 129 -5.87 7.03 0.91
C GLY A 129 -5.86 5.56 1.33
N ILE A 130 -6.70 4.74 0.67
CA ILE A 130 -6.71 3.28 0.79
C ILE A 130 -6.28 2.68 -0.55
N GLY A 131 -5.18 1.92 -0.53
CA GLY A 131 -4.79 1.06 -1.63
C GLY A 131 -5.02 -0.41 -1.31
N MET A 132 -5.17 -1.24 -2.34
CA MET A 132 -5.21 -2.69 -2.19
C MET A 132 -4.36 -3.37 -3.26
N GLY A 133 -3.55 -4.33 -2.82
CA GLY A 133 -2.99 -5.37 -3.68
C GLY A 133 -3.65 -6.71 -3.39
N ALA A 134 -4.03 -7.45 -4.42
CA ALA A 134 -4.64 -8.77 -4.28
C ALA A 134 -3.72 -9.86 -4.83
N ILE A 135 -3.48 -10.89 -4.03
CA ILE A 135 -2.86 -12.15 -4.45
C ILE A 135 -3.97 -13.19 -4.56
N LEU A 136 -4.18 -13.74 -5.74
CA LEU A 136 -5.18 -14.79 -6.00
C LEU A 136 -4.49 -15.97 -6.67
N GLY A 137 -4.60 -17.16 -6.07
CA GLY A 137 -3.87 -18.34 -6.52
C GLY A 137 -2.35 -18.14 -6.50
N GLY A 138 -1.83 -17.43 -5.51
CA GLY A 138 -0.41 -17.14 -5.34
C GLY A 138 0.17 -16.08 -6.30
N GLN A 139 -0.67 -15.41 -7.12
CA GLN A 139 -0.26 -14.42 -8.12
C GLN A 139 -0.93 -13.06 -7.90
N ILE A 140 -0.25 -11.96 -8.25
CA ILE A 140 -0.85 -10.63 -8.22
C ILE A 140 -2.02 -10.57 -9.21
N TYR A 141 -3.19 -10.17 -8.72
CA TYR A 141 -4.35 -9.91 -9.55
C TYR A 141 -4.42 -8.43 -9.94
N ARG A 142 -4.19 -8.13 -11.21
CA ARG A 142 -4.19 -6.77 -11.76
C ARG A 142 -5.47 -6.41 -12.50
N GLY A 143 -6.37 -7.41 -12.75
CA GLY A 143 -7.50 -7.21 -13.63
C GLY A 143 -7.04 -6.75 -15.02
N ARG A 144 -7.54 -5.60 -15.45
CA ARG A 144 -7.07 -4.90 -16.67
C ARG A 144 -6.03 -3.81 -16.35
N GLY A 145 -5.31 -3.93 -15.24
CA GLY A 145 -4.29 -2.98 -14.80
C GLY A 145 -4.73 -2.05 -13.65
N HIS A 146 -6.04 -1.98 -13.35
CA HIS A 146 -6.57 -1.05 -12.34
C HIS A 146 -7.39 -1.77 -11.25
N ALA A 147 -7.16 -3.05 -11.02
CA ALA A 147 -7.76 -3.75 -9.89
C ALA A 147 -7.16 -3.24 -8.59
N GLY A 148 -7.96 -3.17 -7.54
CA GLY A 148 -7.47 -2.76 -6.23
C GLY A 148 -7.82 -1.35 -5.79
N GLU A 149 -8.54 -0.58 -6.62
CA GLU A 149 -9.02 0.77 -6.28
C GLU A 149 -10.18 0.75 -5.27
N VAL A 150 -10.07 -0.10 -4.24
CA VAL A 150 -11.13 -0.35 -3.26
C VAL A 150 -11.39 0.84 -2.34
N GLY A 151 -10.41 1.72 -2.15
CA GLY A 151 -10.59 2.97 -1.42
C GLY A 151 -11.73 3.82 -1.96
N HIS A 152 -12.07 3.61 -3.24
CA HIS A 152 -13.13 4.33 -3.92
C HIS A 152 -14.47 3.58 -4.02
N ILE A 153 -14.64 2.43 -3.37
CA ILE A 153 -15.97 1.84 -3.23
C ILE A 153 -16.84 2.73 -2.34
N THR A 154 -18.10 2.89 -2.71
CA THR A 154 -19.05 3.68 -1.90
C THR A 154 -19.57 2.82 -0.76
N ILE A 155 -19.21 3.16 0.48
CA ILE A 155 -19.68 2.47 1.69
C ILE A 155 -20.71 3.29 2.49
N ASP A 156 -20.85 4.57 2.15
CA ASP A 156 -21.80 5.49 2.78
C ASP A 156 -22.41 6.40 1.71
N THR A 157 -23.64 6.10 1.27
CA THR A 157 -24.30 6.86 0.20
C THR A 157 -24.55 8.33 0.54
N ASN A 158 -24.57 8.68 1.84
CA ASN A 158 -24.71 10.05 2.34
C ASN A 158 -23.39 10.64 2.84
N GLY A 159 -22.28 9.95 2.60
CA GLY A 159 -20.95 10.31 3.11
C GLY A 159 -20.32 11.51 2.40
N ASP A 160 -19.11 11.82 2.85
CA ASP A 160 -18.33 12.97 2.42
C ASP A 160 -17.93 12.91 0.94
N ALA A 161 -17.64 14.08 0.36
CA ALA A 161 -17.07 14.17 -0.97
C ALA A 161 -15.65 13.58 -0.97
N CYS A 162 -15.33 12.78 -1.99
CA CYS A 162 -14.00 12.22 -2.22
C CYS A 162 -13.30 12.97 -3.35
N ALA A 163 -11.97 13.05 -3.29
CA ALA A 163 -11.14 13.65 -4.34
C ALA A 163 -11.32 13.01 -5.72
N CYS A 164 -11.81 11.76 -5.79
CA CYS A 164 -12.15 11.08 -7.05
C CYS A 164 -13.42 11.61 -7.73
N GLY A 165 -14.09 12.61 -7.16
CA GLY A 165 -15.33 13.22 -7.68
C GLY A 165 -16.62 12.52 -7.22
N ARG A 166 -16.53 11.40 -6.48
CA ARG A 166 -17.67 10.69 -5.90
C ARG A 166 -17.93 11.10 -4.45
N LYS A 167 -18.94 10.50 -3.83
CA LYS A 167 -19.24 10.67 -2.40
C LYS A 167 -19.25 9.32 -1.69
N GLY A 168 -18.91 9.34 -0.40
CA GLY A 168 -18.99 8.19 0.48
C GLY A 168 -18.01 7.07 0.16
N CYS A 169 -16.89 7.40 -0.47
CA CYS A 169 -15.80 6.47 -0.70
C CYS A 169 -15.21 5.98 0.63
N TRP A 170 -14.79 4.73 0.67
CA TRP A 170 -14.24 4.11 1.87
C TRP A 170 -13.07 4.90 2.45
N GLU A 171 -12.16 5.40 1.62
CA GLU A 171 -11.01 6.19 2.07
C GLU A 171 -11.38 7.49 2.79
N THR A 172 -12.60 8.03 2.60
CA THR A 172 -13.04 9.22 3.36
C THR A 172 -13.34 8.90 4.82
N LYS A 173 -13.55 7.62 5.14
CA LYS A 173 -13.88 7.13 6.47
C LYS A 173 -12.68 6.58 7.22
N VAL A 174 -11.72 5.98 6.49
CA VAL A 174 -10.52 5.40 7.08
C VAL A 174 -9.31 5.60 6.17
N SER A 175 -8.46 6.54 6.51
CA SER A 175 -7.20 6.83 5.80
C SER A 175 -6.32 7.72 6.66
N GLY A 176 -5.05 7.86 6.30
CA GLY A 176 -4.15 8.83 6.94
C GLY A 176 -4.64 10.27 6.79
N THR A 177 -5.29 10.62 5.68
CA THR A 177 -5.95 11.92 5.52
C THR A 177 -7.06 12.12 6.54
N ARG A 178 -7.92 11.12 6.76
CA ARG A 178 -8.97 11.17 7.79
C ARG A 178 -8.34 11.30 9.17
N PHE A 179 -7.34 10.51 9.53
CA PHE A 179 -6.64 10.61 10.81
C PHE A 179 -6.00 11.98 11.02
N GLY A 180 -5.44 12.59 9.97
CA GLY A 180 -4.91 13.96 10.04
C GLY A 180 -6.00 15.00 10.28
N ASN A 181 -7.20 14.82 9.72
CA ASN A 181 -8.34 15.71 9.97
C ASN A 181 -8.83 15.59 11.42
N ASP A 182 -8.97 14.36 11.93
CA ASP A 182 -9.36 14.09 13.30
C ASP A 182 -8.32 14.62 14.29
N ALA A 183 -7.02 14.41 14.00
CA ALA A 183 -5.93 14.98 14.79
C ALA A 183 -6.05 16.49 14.93
N ARG A 184 -6.26 17.21 13.83
CA ARG A 184 -6.42 18.67 13.86
C ARG A 184 -7.66 19.11 14.63
N SER A 185 -8.73 18.36 14.54
CA SER A 185 -9.97 18.67 15.27
C SER A 185 -9.83 18.46 16.77
N ILE A 186 -9.12 17.43 17.22
CA ILE A 186 -9.03 16.98 18.61
C ILE A 186 -7.84 17.64 19.33
N LEU A 187 -6.69 17.70 18.65
CA LEU A 187 -5.40 18.07 19.27
C LEU A 187 -4.93 19.48 18.87
N GLY A 188 -5.54 20.08 17.83
CA GLY A 188 -5.18 21.42 17.35
C GLY A 188 -4.63 21.45 15.93
N PRO A 189 -4.55 22.65 15.32
CA PRO A 189 -4.38 22.84 13.87
C PRO A 189 -3.08 22.28 13.28
N ASP A 190 -2.04 22.13 14.08
CA ASP A 190 -0.73 21.63 13.64
C ASP A 190 -0.57 20.13 13.80
N ALA A 191 -1.56 19.43 14.40
CA ALA A 191 -1.51 18.00 14.65
C ALA A 191 -1.64 17.19 13.36
N ARG A 192 -0.93 16.04 13.34
CA ARG A 192 -0.87 15.11 12.22
C ARG A 192 -1.48 13.77 12.60
N ALA A 193 -1.64 12.88 11.61
CA ALA A 193 -2.19 11.54 11.81
C ALA A 193 -1.42 10.74 12.89
N GLU A 194 -0.10 10.86 12.93
CA GLU A 194 0.75 10.20 13.91
C GLU A 194 0.47 10.69 15.34
N ASP A 195 0.16 11.98 15.49
CA ASP A 195 -0.15 12.58 16.80
C ASP A 195 -1.49 12.06 17.34
N LEU A 196 -2.49 11.79 16.46
CA LEU A 196 -3.74 11.14 16.84
C LEU A 196 -3.50 9.75 17.43
N VAL A 197 -2.72 8.95 16.72
CA VAL A 197 -2.37 7.58 17.16
C VAL A 197 -1.64 7.62 18.50
N GLN A 198 -0.66 8.51 18.64
CA GLN A 198 0.10 8.66 19.87
C GLN A 198 -0.80 9.09 21.05
N ALA A 199 -1.65 10.09 20.85
CA ALA A 199 -2.59 10.55 21.86
C ALA A 199 -3.55 9.43 22.31
N ALA A 200 -4.05 8.64 21.36
CA ALA A 200 -4.91 7.49 21.68
C ALA A 200 -4.19 6.43 22.51
N LEU A 201 -2.94 6.13 22.17
CA LEU A 201 -2.10 5.19 22.94
C LEU A 201 -1.80 5.71 24.35
N GLU A 202 -1.66 7.02 24.52
CA GLU A 202 -1.45 7.70 25.81
C GLU A 202 -2.74 7.88 26.63
N GLY A 203 -3.90 7.51 26.09
CA GLY A 203 -5.17 7.46 26.81
C GLY A 203 -6.10 8.66 26.57
N ASN A 204 -5.90 9.43 25.52
CA ASN A 204 -6.86 10.43 25.09
C ASN A 204 -8.12 9.76 24.55
N GLU A 205 -9.26 9.94 25.23
CA GLU A 205 -10.51 9.24 24.91
C GLU A 205 -11.08 9.65 23.54
N GLU A 206 -11.05 10.96 23.19
CA GLU A 206 -11.56 11.44 21.90
C GLU A 206 -10.74 10.86 20.72
N ALA A 207 -9.41 10.76 20.88
CA ALA A 207 -8.55 10.13 19.90
C ALA A 207 -8.81 8.62 19.77
N ARG A 208 -9.08 7.93 20.88
CA ARG A 208 -9.46 6.51 20.89
C ARG A 208 -10.80 6.28 20.19
N GLU A 209 -11.79 7.12 20.46
CA GLU A 209 -13.09 7.05 19.80
C GLU A 209 -12.96 7.25 18.29
N ALA A 210 -12.17 8.23 17.84
CA ALA A 210 -11.91 8.47 16.43
C ALA A 210 -11.25 7.28 15.72
N ILE A 211 -10.26 6.63 16.36
CA ILE A 211 -9.61 5.44 15.80
C ILE A 211 -10.56 4.23 15.82
N ASN A 212 -11.37 4.05 16.88
CA ASN A 212 -12.35 2.99 16.94
C ASN A 212 -13.43 3.14 15.85
N ASP A 213 -13.94 4.37 15.62
CA ASP A 213 -14.88 4.67 14.54
C ASP A 213 -14.26 4.32 13.16
N ALA A 214 -13.01 4.70 12.93
CA ALA A 214 -12.29 4.31 11.72
C ALA A 214 -12.15 2.78 11.59
N GLY A 215 -11.94 2.06 12.70
CA GLY A 215 -11.91 0.60 12.73
C GLY A 215 -13.24 -0.05 12.34
N GLU A 216 -14.37 0.51 12.79
CA GLU A 216 -15.70 0.05 12.39
C GLU A 216 -15.93 0.25 10.88
N TRP A 217 -15.54 1.42 10.33
CA TRP A 217 -15.61 1.66 8.89
C TRP A 217 -14.63 0.80 8.09
N LEU A 218 -13.46 0.51 8.66
CA LEU A 218 -12.53 -0.45 8.03
C LEU A 218 -13.18 -1.82 7.91
N ALA A 219 -13.85 -2.28 8.97
CA ALA A 219 -14.54 -3.56 8.98
C ALA A 219 -15.66 -3.63 7.94
N VAL A 220 -16.45 -2.56 7.73
CA VAL A 220 -17.51 -2.52 6.68
C VAL A 220 -16.93 -2.80 5.30
N GLY A 221 -15.81 -2.17 4.95
CA GLY A 221 -15.16 -2.42 3.67
C GLY A 221 -14.58 -3.83 3.57
N LEU A 222 -13.92 -4.30 4.65
CA LEU A 222 -13.34 -5.65 4.67
C LEU A 222 -14.38 -6.76 4.58
N GLU A 223 -15.55 -6.61 5.20
CA GLU A 223 -16.68 -7.55 5.03
C GLU A 223 -17.05 -7.72 3.54
N THR A 224 -17.13 -6.61 2.81
CA THR A 224 -17.39 -6.63 1.37
C THR A 224 -16.31 -7.40 0.62
N LEU A 225 -15.03 -7.13 0.93
CA LEU A 225 -13.90 -7.80 0.27
C LEU A 225 -13.83 -9.29 0.61
N VAL A 226 -14.13 -9.68 1.84
CA VAL A 226 -14.24 -11.10 2.24
C VAL A 226 -15.31 -11.81 1.42
N LEU A 227 -16.48 -11.19 1.22
CA LEU A 227 -17.57 -11.79 0.41
C LEU A 227 -17.22 -11.91 -1.07
N VAL A 228 -16.38 -11.02 -1.60
CA VAL A 228 -16.01 -10.98 -3.03
C VAL A 228 -14.82 -11.90 -3.34
N PHE A 229 -13.79 -11.88 -2.49
CA PHE A 229 -12.50 -12.51 -2.78
C PHE A 229 -12.24 -13.80 -2.00
N ASP A 230 -12.93 -14.04 -0.88
CA ASP A 230 -12.70 -15.19 -0.01
C ASP A 230 -11.22 -15.41 0.36
N PRO A 231 -10.54 -14.40 0.92
CA PRO A 231 -9.11 -14.53 1.18
C PRO A 231 -8.82 -15.39 2.42
N ASP A 232 -7.64 -16.05 2.44
CA ASP A 232 -7.11 -16.73 3.62
C ASP A 232 -6.67 -15.73 4.69
N VAL A 233 -6.08 -14.59 4.22
CA VAL A 233 -5.52 -13.57 5.09
C VAL A 233 -5.69 -12.17 4.47
N ILE A 234 -5.96 -11.20 5.33
CA ILE A 234 -5.95 -9.77 5.01
C ILE A 234 -4.83 -9.14 5.82
N VAL A 235 -3.86 -8.57 5.14
CA VAL A 235 -2.74 -7.86 5.76
C VAL A 235 -3.03 -6.37 5.74
N ILE A 236 -2.95 -5.70 6.89
CA ILE A 236 -3.19 -4.26 7.03
C ILE A 236 -1.86 -3.56 7.25
N GLY A 237 -1.52 -2.65 6.35
CA GLY A 237 -0.29 -1.85 6.41
C GLY A 237 -0.56 -0.37 6.20
N GLY A 238 0.52 0.41 6.03
CA GLY A 238 0.47 1.86 5.91
C GLY A 238 0.55 2.57 7.27
N ALA A 239 0.66 3.91 7.24
CA ALA A 239 0.93 4.69 8.46
C ALA A 239 -0.20 4.60 9.50
N ALA A 240 -1.46 4.59 9.07
CA ALA A 240 -2.61 4.50 9.98
C ALA A 240 -2.71 3.13 10.68
N ALA A 241 -2.14 2.07 10.09
CA ALA A 241 -2.05 0.76 10.73
C ALA A 241 -1.16 0.76 11.99
N GLY A 242 -0.35 1.82 12.20
CA GLY A 242 0.42 2.05 13.43
C GLY A 242 -0.44 2.15 14.69
N ALA A 243 -1.75 2.40 14.57
CA ALA A 243 -2.69 2.34 15.69
C ALA A 243 -2.86 0.91 16.28
N GLY A 244 -2.38 -0.13 15.58
CA GLY A 244 -2.37 -1.50 16.06
C GLY A 244 -3.75 -2.02 16.43
N ASP A 245 -3.85 -2.63 17.61
CA ASP A 245 -5.09 -3.25 18.07
C ASP A 245 -6.22 -2.22 18.30
N LEU A 246 -5.94 -0.95 18.56
CA LEU A 246 -6.97 0.10 18.64
C LEU A 246 -7.79 0.19 17.33
N LEU A 247 -7.14 -0.01 16.20
CA LEU A 247 -7.79 -0.01 14.89
C LEU A 247 -8.30 -1.41 14.50
N LEU A 248 -7.57 -2.48 14.85
CA LEU A 248 -7.85 -3.83 14.35
C LEU A 248 -8.83 -4.62 15.21
N ASP A 249 -8.99 -4.30 16.50
CA ASP A 249 -9.94 -5.01 17.38
C ASP A 249 -11.40 -4.78 16.97
N PRO A 250 -11.87 -3.57 16.61
CA PRO A 250 -13.19 -3.38 16.01
C PRO A 250 -13.40 -4.25 14.76
N VAL A 251 -12.39 -4.31 13.89
CA VAL A 251 -12.42 -5.15 12.67
C VAL A 251 -12.60 -6.62 13.02
N ARG A 252 -11.75 -7.16 13.89
CA ARG A 252 -11.79 -8.57 14.29
C ARG A 252 -13.12 -8.94 14.95
N ARG A 253 -13.60 -8.06 15.84
CA ARG A 253 -14.91 -8.24 16.51
C ARG A 253 -16.03 -8.35 15.47
N ARG A 254 -16.14 -7.37 14.58
CA ARG A 254 -17.21 -7.32 13.57
C ARG A 254 -17.14 -8.50 12.61
N LEU A 255 -15.99 -8.87 12.12
CA LEU A 255 -15.84 -10.04 11.26
C LEU A 255 -16.24 -11.33 11.99
N SER A 256 -15.93 -11.48 13.30
CA SER A 256 -16.33 -12.64 14.08
C SER A 256 -17.85 -12.75 14.29
N GLU A 257 -18.58 -11.64 14.30
CA GLU A 257 -20.05 -11.63 14.40
C GLU A 257 -20.72 -12.13 13.12
N THR A 258 -20.06 -12.03 11.97
CA THR A 258 -20.57 -12.52 10.68
C THR A 258 -20.32 -14.01 10.44
N GLU A 259 -19.51 -14.68 11.27
CA GLU A 259 -19.25 -16.13 11.22
C GLU A 259 -20.51 -17.01 11.30
N GLY A 260 -21.57 -16.49 11.91
CA GLY A 260 -22.82 -17.26 12.17
C GLY A 260 -23.61 -17.65 10.91
N ALA A 261 -23.39 -17.02 9.77
CA ALA A 261 -24.25 -17.15 8.59
C ALA A 261 -23.89 -18.34 7.65
N GLY A 262 -22.86 -19.14 7.95
CA GLY A 262 -22.50 -20.23 7.03
C GLY A 262 -21.36 -21.15 7.45
N HIS A 263 -20.89 -21.15 8.69
CA HIS A 263 -19.78 -21.98 9.18
C HIS A 263 -18.45 -21.83 8.39
N ARG A 264 -18.21 -20.66 7.82
CA ARG A 264 -17.02 -20.40 7.01
C ARG A 264 -15.90 -19.86 7.90
N PRO A 265 -14.69 -20.38 7.79
CA PRO A 265 -13.55 -19.77 8.44
C PRO A 265 -13.38 -18.33 7.96
N LEU A 266 -13.20 -17.39 8.90
CA LEU A 266 -12.94 -16.01 8.54
C LEU A 266 -11.50 -15.83 8.03
N ALA A 267 -11.33 -14.86 7.13
CA ALA A 267 -10.03 -14.35 6.78
C ALA A 267 -9.29 -13.85 8.05
N LYS A 268 -8.04 -14.25 8.23
CA LYS A 268 -7.22 -13.72 9.31
C LYS A 268 -6.87 -12.27 9.01
N VAL A 269 -7.14 -11.35 9.94
CA VAL A 269 -6.72 -9.95 9.81
C VAL A 269 -5.48 -9.73 10.67
N VAL A 270 -4.37 -9.42 10.00
CA VAL A 270 -3.05 -9.28 10.62
C VAL A 270 -2.36 -7.99 10.21
N PRO A 271 -1.50 -7.40 11.06
CA PRO A 271 -0.70 -6.27 10.65
C PRO A 271 0.42 -6.68 9.67
N SER A 272 0.82 -5.76 8.80
CA SER A 272 2.01 -5.87 7.96
C SER A 272 3.26 -6.01 8.84
N VAL A 273 4.18 -6.89 8.46
CA VAL A 273 5.45 -7.09 9.17
C VAL A 273 6.64 -6.42 8.48
N LEU A 274 6.51 -6.07 7.20
CA LEU A 274 7.56 -5.37 6.45
C LEU A 274 7.45 -3.84 6.56
N GLY A 275 6.33 -3.35 7.09
CA GLY A 275 6.14 -1.95 7.42
C GLY A 275 6.27 -1.01 6.20
N PRO A 276 6.86 0.20 6.39
CA PRO A 276 6.89 1.23 5.35
C PRO A 276 7.84 0.94 4.18
N GLU A 277 8.57 -0.17 4.23
CA GLU A 277 9.47 -0.62 3.14
C GLU A 277 8.81 -1.67 2.24
N ALA A 278 7.59 -2.15 2.57
CA ALA A 278 6.92 -3.22 1.85
C ALA A 278 6.84 -2.98 0.34
N GLY A 279 6.51 -1.76 -0.11
CA GLY A 279 6.48 -1.41 -1.54
C GLY A 279 7.83 -1.60 -2.22
N ALA A 280 8.90 -1.05 -1.65
CA ALA A 280 10.25 -1.19 -2.21
C ALA A 280 10.76 -2.66 -2.15
N VAL A 281 10.48 -3.37 -1.06
CA VAL A 281 10.81 -4.80 -0.94
C VAL A 281 10.10 -5.62 -2.00
N GLY A 282 8.80 -5.38 -2.21
CA GLY A 282 8.01 -6.08 -3.24
C GLY A 282 8.48 -5.77 -4.65
N ALA A 283 8.86 -4.52 -4.92
CA ALA A 283 9.46 -4.14 -6.18
C ALA A 283 10.76 -4.94 -6.45
N ALA A 284 11.64 -5.08 -5.45
CA ALA A 284 12.83 -5.91 -5.60
C ALA A 284 12.50 -7.40 -5.79
N VAL A 285 11.46 -7.91 -5.11
CA VAL A 285 10.99 -9.30 -5.31
C VAL A 285 10.47 -9.49 -6.73
N ALA A 286 9.67 -8.55 -7.25
CA ALA A 286 9.17 -8.59 -8.62
C ALA A 286 10.31 -8.65 -9.64
N ALA A 287 11.34 -7.81 -9.47
CA ALA A 287 12.53 -7.82 -10.33
C ALA A 287 13.27 -9.14 -10.26
N LEU A 288 13.35 -9.80 -9.10
CA LEU A 288 13.97 -11.12 -8.95
C LEU A 288 13.16 -12.25 -9.61
N GLU A 289 11.83 -12.14 -9.61
CA GLU A 289 10.94 -13.13 -10.22
C GLU A 289 10.97 -13.02 -11.75
N GLU A 290 11.02 -11.81 -12.31
CA GLU A 290 11.13 -11.55 -13.75
C GLU A 290 12.50 -11.96 -14.34
N ALA A 291 13.57 -11.83 -13.57
CA ALA A 291 14.94 -12.16 -14.01
C ALA A 291 15.26 -13.66 -14.01
N ARG A 292 14.31 -14.52 -13.70
CA ARG A 292 14.46 -16.00 -13.70
C ARG A 292 14.02 -16.62 -15.01
#